data_8d24776506d8a949e73d4197d060b1cb
#
_entry.id   8d24776506d8a949e73d4197d060b1cb
#
_cell.length_a   1.000
_cell.length_b   1.000
_cell.length_c   1.000
_cell.angle_alpha   90.00
_cell.angle_beta   90.00
_cell.angle_gamma   90.00
#
_symmetry.space_group_name_H-M   'P 1'
#
loop_
_entity.id
_entity.type
_entity.pdbx_description
1 polymer ?
#
loop_
_entity_poly.entity_id
_entity_poly.type
_entity_poly.pdbx_seq_one_letter_code
_entity_poly.pdbx_strand_id
1 'polypeptide(L)'
;MDSSPSAPPSVEQAFELALLSDVGTTRPDNEDSCGHFVESPDSVVFAVADGVGGYEGGEIASRMAVDILLEAYRESPPAWGSAKRLYRAITRANIGIHDKALTVPELSRMATTMTAVAVEKGILSAVHIGDCRLHLIRHSQISVVTKDHTMVADKVRMGLMTAARAKTHPERGMLLRSLGRELIASIDRITLPLMERDRLILCSDGLYNTLDDKELESLSREVDAETACRTLIDTANNRGTADNLTCAVFRMTSHTGHTIATGGWRDRLSRLFRR
;
A
#
# COMPACT_ATOMS: atom_id res chain seq x y z
N MET A 1 12.41 34.69 41.25
CA MET A 1 11.99 33.31 41.05
C MET A 1 11.24 33.26 39.74
N ASP A 2 11.99 32.92 38.73
CA ASP A 2 11.50 32.94 37.33
C ASP A 2 11.01 31.52 36.98
N SER A 3 9.70 31.33 36.98
CA SER A 3 9.09 30.06 36.63
C SER A 3 8.64 30.14 35.18
N SER A 4 9.57 29.87 34.26
CA SER A 4 9.22 29.63 32.84
C SER A 4 8.32 28.39 32.78
N PRO A 5 7.20 28.43 32.06
CA PRO A 5 6.34 27.25 31.87
C PRO A 5 7.11 26.18 31.10
N SER A 6 7.22 24.99 31.68
CA SER A 6 7.76 23.83 30.97
C SER A 6 6.94 23.55 29.72
N ALA A 7 7.60 23.39 28.58
CA ALA A 7 6.95 22.98 27.34
C ALA A 7 6.13 21.69 27.57
N PRO A 8 4.94 21.57 27.01
CA PRO A 8 4.15 20.34 27.14
C PRO A 8 4.97 19.16 26.59
N PRO A 9 4.88 17.96 27.22
CA PRO A 9 5.59 16.78 26.74
C PRO A 9 5.19 16.52 25.30
N SER A 10 6.17 16.37 24.41
CA SER A 10 5.95 15.92 23.04
C SER A 10 5.27 14.56 23.08
N VAL A 11 4.05 14.48 22.56
CA VAL A 11 3.33 13.19 22.43
C VAL A 11 4.14 12.34 21.45
N GLU A 12 4.78 11.29 21.97
CA GLU A 12 5.62 10.40 21.19
C GLU A 12 4.75 9.64 20.18
N GLN A 13 5.17 9.62 18.93
CA GLN A 13 4.46 8.96 17.85
C GLN A 13 4.56 7.43 18.01
N ALA A 14 3.43 6.72 17.94
CA ALA A 14 3.37 5.27 18.14
C ALA A 14 3.89 4.47 16.95
N PHE A 15 4.35 5.15 15.89
CA PHE A 15 4.84 4.53 14.65
C PHE A 15 5.90 5.41 13.98
N GLU A 16 6.65 4.78 13.11
CA GLU A 16 7.46 5.43 12.07
C GLU A 16 6.85 5.15 10.71
N LEU A 17 6.91 6.11 9.79
CA LEU A 17 6.44 5.96 8.42
C LEU A 17 7.36 6.75 7.48
N ALA A 18 7.79 6.10 6.40
CA ALA A 18 8.48 6.73 5.29
C ALA A 18 7.89 6.26 3.96
N LEU A 19 7.86 7.16 3.00
CA LEU A 19 7.44 6.87 1.62
C LEU A 19 8.50 7.40 0.66
N LEU A 20 8.78 6.62 -0.38
CA LEU A 20 9.68 7.02 -1.44
C LEU A 20 9.17 6.48 -2.78
N SER A 21 9.20 7.32 -3.80
CA SER A 21 8.90 6.97 -5.19
C SER A 21 10.05 7.41 -6.07
N ASP A 22 10.46 6.57 -7.01
CA ASP A 22 11.57 6.80 -7.93
C ASP A 22 11.19 6.30 -9.33
N VAL A 23 11.61 7.03 -10.36
CA VAL A 23 11.29 6.69 -11.75
C VAL A 23 11.94 5.37 -12.19
N GLY A 24 12.94 4.90 -11.45
CA GLY A 24 13.73 3.74 -11.84
C GLY A 24 14.79 4.08 -12.88
N THR A 25 15.37 3.05 -13.49
CA THR A 25 16.50 3.20 -14.43
C THR A 25 16.11 3.07 -15.89
N THR A 26 14.87 2.68 -16.21
CA THR A 26 14.44 2.29 -17.57
C THR A 26 13.29 3.15 -18.11
N ARG A 27 12.37 3.54 -17.27
CA ARG A 27 11.17 4.33 -17.66
C ARG A 27 11.53 5.80 -17.83
N PRO A 28 10.94 6.52 -18.81
CA PRO A 28 11.12 7.96 -18.97
C PRO A 28 10.37 8.76 -17.91
N ASP A 29 9.20 8.30 -17.49
CA ASP A 29 8.28 8.97 -16.59
C ASP A 29 7.91 8.07 -15.41
N ASN A 30 7.48 8.69 -14.31
CA ASN A 30 7.03 7.97 -13.13
C ASN A 30 5.49 7.97 -13.09
N GLU A 31 4.89 6.83 -13.38
CA GLU A 31 3.44 6.61 -13.31
C GLU A 31 2.98 6.17 -11.91
N ASP A 32 3.90 5.91 -10.99
CA ASP A 32 3.60 5.60 -9.59
C ASP A 32 3.28 6.87 -8.80
N SER A 33 2.45 6.73 -7.79
CA SER A 33 2.16 7.79 -6.81
C SER A 33 2.03 7.21 -5.40
N CYS A 34 2.47 7.98 -4.41
CA CYS A 34 2.26 7.64 -3.01
C CYS A 34 1.95 8.89 -2.18
N GLY A 35 1.34 8.68 -1.03
CA GLY A 35 1.03 9.77 -0.12
C GLY A 35 0.55 9.27 1.23
N HIS A 36 0.54 10.18 2.21
CA HIS A 36 0.08 9.87 3.56
C HIS A 36 -0.57 11.09 4.24
N PHE A 37 -1.33 10.81 5.28
CA PHE A 37 -1.92 11.79 6.19
C PHE A 37 -1.85 11.26 7.63
N VAL A 38 -1.17 11.98 8.51
CA VAL A 38 -1.11 11.68 9.95
C VAL A 38 -2.26 12.42 10.63
N GLU A 39 -3.18 11.67 11.21
CA GLU A 39 -4.36 12.24 11.88
C GLU A 39 -4.10 12.47 13.37
N SER A 40 -3.33 11.58 14.01
CA SER A 40 -2.93 11.66 15.41
C SER A 40 -1.63 10.87 15.65
N PRO A 41 -1.02 10.94 16.82
CA PRO A 41 0.19 10.15 17.14
C PRO A 41 0.01 8.64 17.02
N ASP A 42 -1.22 8.12 17.03
CA ASP A 42 -1.55 6.71 16.90
C ASP A 42 -2.47 6.39 15.69
N SER A 43 -2.63 7.38 14.79
CA SER A 43 -3.49 7.25 13.61
C SER A 43 -2.86 7.85 12.36
N VAL A 44 -2.74 7.02 11.31
CA VAL A 44 -2.17 7.41 10.02
C VAL A 44 -2.85 6.65 8.88
N VAL A 45 -2.97 7.31 7.73
CA VAL A 45 -3.33 6.69 6.45
C VAL A 45 -2.21 6.92 5.44
N PHE A 46 -1.90 5.91 4.64
CA PHE A 46 -0.93 5.99 3.54
C PHE A 46 -1.35 5.09 2.39
N ALA A 47 -0.91 5.43 1.20
CA ALA A 47 -1.30 4.75 -0.03
C ALA A 47 -0.15 4.72 -1.04
N VAL A 48 -0.15 3.65 -1.86
CA VAL A 48 0.64 3.50 -3.08
C VAL A 48 -0.31 3.15 -4.21
N ALA A 49 -0.11 3.79 -5.35
CA ALA A 49 -0.85 3.59 -6.57
C ALA A 49 0.13 3.50 -7.74
N ASP A 50 -0.09 2.54 -8.64
CA ASP A 50 0.69 2.31 -9.85
C ASP A 50 -0.22 2.58 -11.05
N GLY A 51 0.19 3.54 -11.86
CA GLY A 51 -0.61 4.05 -12.97
C GLY A 51 -0.54 3.13 -14.20
N VAL A 52 -1.69 2.92 -14.82
CA VAL A 52 -1.83 2.09 -16.02
C VAL A 52 -2.56 2.86 -17.10
N GLY A 53 -2.04 2.88 -18.32
CA GLY A 53 -2.78 3.53 -19.39
C GLY A 53 -1.97 4.01 -20.59
N GLY A 54 -0.65 3.87 -20.54
CA GLY A 54 0.26 4.33 -21.61
C GLY A 54 0.17 5.84 -21.89
N TYR A 55 1.28 6.49 -22.19
CA TYR A 55 1.38 7.94 -22.29
C TYR A 55 0.98 8.64 -20.94
N GLU A 56 0.44 9.83 -20.96
CA GLU A 56 0.17 10.65 -19.77
C GLU A 56 -0.93 10.14 -18.81
N GLY A 57 -1.68 9.11 -19.21
CA GLY A 57 -2.87 8.67 -18.47
C GLY A 57 -2.57 7.98 -17.14
N GLY A 58 -1.49 7.20 -17.05
CA GLY A 58 -1.11 6.44 -15.85
C GLY A 58 -0.72 7.37 -14.69
N GLU A 59 0.18 8.33 -14.94
CA GLU A 59 0.62 9.31 -13.96
C GLU A 59 -0.55 10.13 -13.39
N ILE A 60 -1.45 10.59 -14.28
CA ILE A 60 -2.62 11.37 -13.85
C ILE A 60 -3.55 10.50 -13.00
N ALA A 61 -3.77 9.25 -13.38
CA ALA A 61 -4.66 8.34 -12.66
C ALA A 61 -4.14 8.01 -11.26
N SER A 62 -2.87 7.64 -11.14
CA SER A 62 -2.27 7.29 -9.85
C SER A 62 -2.23 8.48 -8.88
N ARG A 63 -1.84 9.67 -9.38
CA ARG A 63 -1.85 10.91 -8.59
C ARG A 63 -3.26 11.26 -8.12
N MET A 64 -4.24 11.30 -9.03
CA MET A 64 -5.63 11.56 -8.68
C MET A 64 -6.17 10.55 -7.66
N ALA A 65 -5.82 9.27 -7.79
CA ALA A 65 -6.25 8.25 -6.86
C ALA A 65 -5.76 8.53 -5.44
N VAL A 66 -4.48 8.86 -5.27
CA VAL A 66 -3.87 9.17 -3.97
C VAL A 66 -4.47 10.45 -3.39
N ASP A 67 -4.53 11.53 -4.17
CA ASP A 67 -5.01 12.84 -3.72
C ASP A 67 -6.47 12.77 -3.27
N ILE A 68 -7.36 12.20 -4.10
CA ILE A 68 -8.79 12.08 -3.78
C ILE A 68 -8.99 11.15 -2.57
N LEU A 69 -8.23 10.05 -2.46
CA LEU A 69 -8.34 9.14 -1.32
C LEU A 69 -7.98 9.85 -0.02
N LEU A 70 -6.84 10.55 0.04
CA LEU A 70 -6.38 11.23 1.25
C LEU A 70 -7.31 12.37 1.65
N GLU A 71 -7.78 13.17 0.68
CA GLU A 71 -8.76 14.23 0.93
C GLU A 71 -10.07 13.67 1.46
N ALA A 72 -10.65 12.67 0.78
CA ALA A 72 -11.91 12.07 1.17
C ALA A 72 -11.83 11.35 2.53
N TYR A 73 -10.67 10.76 2.86
CA TYR A 73 -10.44 10.17 4.16
C TYR A 73 -10.42 11.25 5.26
N ARG A 74 -9.70 12.34 5.04
CA ARG A 74 -9.62 13.48 5.96
C ARG A 74 -10.97 14.15 6.20
N GLU A 75 -11.78 14.32 5.15
CA GLU A 75 -13.11 14.91 5.22
C GLU A 75 -14.16 14.00 5.87
N SER A 76 -13.90 12.69 5.93
CA SER A 76 -14.86 11.72 6.49
C SER A 76 -14.98 11.86 7.99
N PRO A 77 -16.21 11.75 8.56
CA PRO A 77 -16.42 11.80 10.00
C PRO A 77 -15.57 10.74 10.74
N PRO A 78 -14.77 11.12 11.76
CA PRO A 78 -13.96 10.15 12.52
C PRO A 78 -14.79 9.02 13.14
N ALA A 79 -16.05 9.30 13.51
CA ALA A 79 -16.98 8.30 14.06
C ALA A 79 -17.27 7.11 13.13
N TRP A 80 -16.90 7.20 11.85
CA TRP A 80 -17.10 6.07 10.92
C TRP A 80 -16.06 4.96 11.07
N GLY A 81 -14.98 5.19 11.76
CA GLY A 81 -13.83 4.28 11.86
C GLY A 81 -13.06 4.14 10.54
N SER A 82 -11.79 3.78 10.65
CA SER A 82 -10.83 3.78 9.54
C SER A 82 -11.22 2.90 8.35
N ALA A 83 -11.75 1.71 8.60
CA ALA A 83 -12.16 0.78 7.53
C ALA A 83 -13.28 1.33 6.63
N LYS A 84 -14.30 1.98 7.22
CA LYS A 84 -15.41 2.59 6.46
C LYS A 84 -14.93 3.83 5.73
N ARG A 85 -14.11 4.66 6.37
CA ARG A 85 -13.53 5.87 5.79
C ARG A 85 -12.68 5.52 4.55
N LEU A 86 -11.77 4.54 4.66
CA LEU A 86 -10.96 4.06 3.54
C LEU A 86 -11.82 3.56 2.37
N TYR A 87 -12.83 2.73 2.65
CA TYR A 87 -13.68 2.19 1.59
C TYR A 87 -14.45 3.28 0.85
N ARG A 88 -14.96 4.29 1.57
CA ARG A 88 -15.62 5.45 0.95
C ARG A 88 -14.64 6.30 0.15
N ALA A 89 -13.43 6.49 0.68
CA ALA A 89 -12.40 7.29 0.03
C ALA A 89 -11.93 6.67 -1.29
N ILE A 90 -11.60 5.38 -1.32
CA ILE A 90 -11.20 4.70 -2.56
C ILE A 90 -12.34 4.62 -3.58
N THR A 91 -13.60 4.49 -3.12
CA THR A 91 -14.77 4.54 -4.02
C THR A 91 -14.90 5.93 -4.65
N ARG A 92 -14.69 7.01 -3.89
CA ARG A 92 -14.69 8.39 -4.43
C ARG A 92 -13.56 8.57 -5.45
N ALA A 93 -12.36 8.05 -5.16
CA ALA A 93 -11.23 8.08 -6.09
C ALA A 93 -11.57 7.35 -7.40
N ASN A 94 -12.17 6.14 -7.32
CA ASN A 94 -12.59 5.40 -8.52
C ASN A 94 -13.56 6.20 -9.39
N ILE A 95 -14.58 6.80 -8.78
CA ILE A 95 -15.57 7.62 -9.52
C ILE A 95 -14.87 8.81 -10.18
N GLY A 96 -14.00 9.54 -9.46
CA GLY A 96 -13.30 10.70 -10.01
C GLY A 96 -12.41 10.37 -11.20
N ILE A 97 -11.70 9.22 -11.16
CA ILE A 97 -10.88 8.77 -12.29
C ILE A 97 -11.76 8.34 -13.46
N HIS A 98 -12.80 7.57 -13.20
CA HIS A 98 -13.75 7.12 -14.22
C HIS A 98 -14.42 8.30 -14.94
N ASP A 99 -14.92 9.29 -14.21
CA ASP A 99 -15.54 10.48 -14.78
C ASP A 99 -14.56 11.29 -15.63
N LYS A 100 -13.31 11.42 -15.18
CA LYS A 100 -12.26 12.08 -15.94
C LYS A 100 -11.95 11.34 -17.24
N ALA A 101 -11.86 10.01 -17.20
CA ALA A 101 -11.65 9.17 -18.39
C ALA A 101 -12.80 9.30 -19.41
N LEU A 102 -14.03 9.50 -18.95
CA LEU A 102 -15.19 9.71 -19.83
C LEU A 102 -15.24 11.11 -20.45
N THR A 103 -14.71 12.12 -19.75
CA THR A 103 -14.84 13.53 -20.18
C THR A 103 -13.65 14.06 -20.98
N VAL A 104 -12.48 13.40 -20.87
CA VAL A 104 -11.24 13.80 -21.54
C VAL A 104 -10.80 12.67 -22.49
N PRO A 105 -10.98 12.81 -23.81
CA PRO A 105 -10.72 11.75 -24.80
C PRO A 105 -9.30 11.18 -24.73
N GLU A 106 -8.30 12.03 -24.51
CA GLU A 106 -6.88 11.67 -24.42
C GLU A 106 -6.61 10.76 -23.21
N LEU A 107 -7.43 10.86 -22.15
CA LEU A 107 -7.35 10.11 -20.91
C LEU A 107 -8.36 8.94 -20.84
N SER A 108 -9.05 8.62 -21.94
CA SER A 108 -10.12 7.62 -21.96
C SER A 108 -9.69 6.21 -21.52
N ARG A 109 -8.39 5.94 -21.47
CA ARG A 109 -7.83 4.65 -21.03
C ARG A 109 -7.09 4.74 -19.69
N MET A 110 -7.12 5.91 -19.03
CA MET A 110 -6.44 6.08 -17.76
C MET A 110 -7.03 5.15 -16.69
N ALA A 111 -6.16 4.52 -15.95
CA ALA A 111 -6.52 3.64 -14.84
C ALA A 111 -5.34 3.55 -13.87
N THR A 112 -5.57 3.06 -12.67
CA THR A 112 -4.48 2.81 -11.71
C THR A 112 -4.83 1.66 -10.79
N THR A 113 -3.80 0.97 -10.31
CA THR A 113 -3.91 0.12 -9.13
C THR A 113 -3.94 1.00 -7.88
N MET A 114 -4.31 0.48 -6.74
CA MET A 114 -4.13 1.15 -5.46
C MET A 114 -4.21 0.17 -4.29
N THR A 115 -3.29 0.32 -3.37
CA THR A 115 -3.43 -0.19 -2.01
C THR A 115 -3.29 0.96 -1.02
N ALA A 116 -4.29 1.13 -0.16
CA ALA A 116 -4.27 2.12 0.90
C ALA A 116 -4.47 1.47 2.27
N VAL A 117 -3.72 1.95 3.24
CA VAL A 117 -3.68 1.42 4.61
C VAL A 117 -3.98 2.55 5.57
N ALA A 118 -4.87 2.30 6.53
CA ALA A 118 -5.02 3.12 7.73
C ALA A 118 -4.64 2.29 8.94
N VAL A 119 -3.80 2.83 9.79
CA VAL A 119 -3.51 2.28 11.11
C VAL A 119 -4.11 3.23 12.14
N GLU A 120 -4.96 2.70 13.01
CA GLU A 120 -5.61 3.45 14.08
C GLU A 120 -5.59 2.60 15.36
N LYS A 121 -4.94 3.09 16.41
CA LYS A 121 -4.85 2.39 17.71
C LYS A 121 -4.42 0.92 17.61
N GLY A 122 -3.42 0.65 16.77
CA GLY A 122 -2.91 -0.70 16.54
C GLY A 122 -3.79 -1.61 15.68
N ILE A 123 -4.85 -1.10 15.07
CA ILE A 123 -5.66 -1.83 14.10
C ILE A 123 -5.32 -1.34 12.70
N LEU A 124 -4.89 -2.25 11.84
CA LEU A 124 -4.72 -2.02 10.42
C LEU A 124 -6.04 -2.27 9.70
N SER A 125 -6.46 -1.32 8.90
CA SER A 125 -7.50 -1.47 7.87
C SER A 125 -6.88 -1.18 6.52
N ALA A 126 -7.10 -2.02 5.51
CA ALA A 126 -6.62 -1.77 4.16
C ALA A 126 -7.72 -1.98 3.12
N VAL A 127 -7.60 -1.23 2.03
CA VAL A 127 -8.36 -1.41 0.79
C VAL A 127 -7.39 -1.64 -0.34
N HIS A 128 -7.75 -2.54 -1.26
CA HIS A 128 -6.84 -2.98 -2.30
C HIS A 128 -7.56 -3.26 -3.62
N ILE A 129 -6.96 -2.80 -4.72
CA ILE A 129 -7.33 -3.11 -6.09
C ILE A 129 -6.09 -3.04 -6.99
N GLY A 130 -5.86 -4.08 -7.79
CA GLY A 130 -4.69 -4.19 -8.65
C GLY A 130 -3.65 -5.15 -8.08
N ASP A 131 -2.39 -4.81 -8.15
CA ASP A 131 -1.25 -5.66 -7.77
C ASP A 131 -0.17 -4.96 -6.94
N CYS A 132 -0.40 -3.71 -6.47
CA CYS A 132 0.42 -3.15 -5.38
C CYS A 132 0.32 -4.04 -4.14
N ARG A 133 1.44 -4.50 -3.60
CA ARG A 133 1.45 -5.47 -2.50
C ARG A 133 1.67 -4.82 -1.15
N LEU A 134 0.87 -5.26 -0.18
CA LEU A 134 1.10 -5.00 1.24
C LEU A 134 1.73 -6.24 1.89
N HIS A 135 2.93 -6.08 2.41
CA HIS A 135 3.64 -7.10 3.17
C HIS A 135 3.56 -6.79 4.66
N LEU A 136 3.41 -7.82 5.48
CA LEU A 136 3.55 -7.77 6.92
C LEU A 136 4.79 -8.57 7.34
N ILE A 137 5.70 -7.93 8.05
CA ILE A 137 6.84 -8.57 8.69
C ILE A 137 6.54 -8.63 10.19
N ARG A 138 6.44 -9.85 10.70
CA ARG A 138 6.18 -10.16 12.11
C ARG A 138 7.09 -11.29 12.57
N HIS A 139 7.83 -11.11 13.66
CA HIS A 139 8.80 -12.09 14.18
C HIS A 139 9.77 -12.58 13.09
N SER A 140 10.32 -11.67 12.30
CA SER A 140 11.23 -11.95 11.17
C SER A 140 10.64 -12.89 10.11
N GLN A 141 9.33 -12.95 10.01
CA GLN A 141 8.61 -13.67 8.94
C GLN A 141 7.84 -12.66 8.11
N ILE A 142 8.11 -12.65 6.80
CA ILE A 142 7.37 -11.83 5.85
C ILE A 142 6.19 -12.63 5.26
N SER A 143 5.08 -11.93 5.06
CA SER A 143 3.90 -12.48 4.40
C SER A 143 3.19 -11.41 3.60
N VAL A 144 2.71 -11.75 2.41
CA VAL A 144 1.89 -10.86 1.59
C VAL A 144 0.46 -10.86 2.12
N VAL A 145 -0.07 -9.69 2.43
CA VAL A 145 -1.42 -9.50 3.00
C VAL A 145 -2.47 -9.32 1.90
N THR A 146 -2.11 -8.67 0.79
CA THR A 146 -2.96 -8.45 -0.39
C THR A 146 -2.98 -9.67 -1.31
N LYS A 147 -3.91 -9.69 -2.26
CA LYS A 147 -3.97 -10.71 -3.32
C LYS A 147 -4.00 -9.99 -4.66
N ASP A 148 -2.98 -10.21 -5.48
CA ASP A 148 -2.90 -9.55 -6.78
C ASP A 148 -4.13 -9.83 -7.64
N HIS A 149 -4.67 -8.80 -8.26
CA HIS A 149 -5.77 -8.87 -9.22
C HIS A 149 -5.23 -8.94 -10.65
N THR A 150 -4.33 -9.89 -10.90
CA THR A 150 -3.77 -10.16 -12.23
C THR A 150 -4.27 -11.50 -12.77
N MET A 151 -4.24 -11.65 -14.11
CA MET A 151 -4.62 -12.90 -14.77
C MET A 151 -3.77 -14.09 -14.29
N VAL A 152 -2.47 -13.89 -14.12
CA VAL A 152 -1.58 -14.97 -13.70
C VAL A 152 -1.82 -15.36 -12.25
N ALA A 153 -2.13 -14.40 -11.37
CA ALA A 153 -2.45 -14.68 -9.98
C ALA A 153 -3.75 -15.49 -9.86
N ASP A 154 -4.76 -15.20 -10.70
CA ASP A 154 -5.97 -16.00 -10.76
C ASP A 154 -5.71 -17.42 -11.27
N LYS A 155 -4.90 -17.59 -12.33
CA LYS A 155 -4.49 -18.92 -12.82
C LYS A 155 -3.77 -19.73 -11.75
N VAL A 156 -2.91 -19.09 -10.93
CA VAL A 156 -2.24 -19.77 -9.80
C VAL A 156 -3.25 -20.18 -8.73
N ARG A 157 -4.18 -19.30 -8.34
CA ARG A 157 -5.24 -19.63 -7.36
C ARG A 157 -6.16 -20.78 -7.80
N MET A 158 -6.42 -20.88 -9.10
CA MET A 158 -7.22 -21.96 -9.69
C MET A 158 -6.42 -23.26 -9.89
N GLY A 159 -5.13 -23.27 -9.57
CA GLY A 159 -4.26 -24.43 -9.80
C GLY A 159 -3.88 -24.66 -11.26
N LEU A 160 -4.17 -23.71 -12.15
CA LEU A 160 -3.88 -23.79 -13.59
C LEU A 160 -2.44 -23.41 -13.94
N MET A 161 -1.72 -22.81 -12.98
CA MET A 161 -0.34 -22.37 -13.16
C MET A 161 0.42 -22.44 -11.83
N THR A 162 1.72 -22.75 -11.87
CA THR A 162 2.56 -22.66 -10.67
C THR A 162 3.00 -21.21 -10.42
N ALA A 163 3.25 -20.83 -9.17
CA ALA A 163 3.76 -19.51 -8.82
C ALA A 163 5.09 -19.19 -9.52
N ALA A 164 5.97 -20.17 -9.68
CA ALA A 164 7.24 -19.99 -10.39
C ALA A 164 7.03 -19.60 -11.87
N ARG A 165 6.06 -20.24 -12.56
CA ARG A 165 5.73 -19.92 -13.96
C ARG A 165 5.05 -18.56 -14.08
N ALA A 166 4.24 -18.15 -13.09
CA ALA A 166 3.58 -16.86 -13.09
C ALA A 166 4.56 -15.69 -13.09
N LYS A 167 5.68 -15.80 -12.35
CA LYS A 167 6.73 -14.75 -12.27
C LYS A 167 7.35 -14.39 -13.62
N THR A 168 7.46 -15.33 -14.53
CA THR A 168 8.10 -15.13 -15.85
C THR A 168 7.10 -15.13 -17.01
N HIS A 169 5.79 -15.15 -16.71
CA HIS A 169 4.77 -15.20 -17.75
C HIS A 169 4.68 -13.86 -18.50
N PRO A 170 4.53 -13.85 -19.85
CA PRO A 170 4.41 -12.60 -20.61
C PRO A 170 3.26 -11.70 -20.15
N GLU A 171 2.15 -12.29 -19.70
CA GLU A 171 0.96 -11.59 -19.24
C GLU A 171 0.95 -11.34 -17.71
N ARG A 172 2.13 -11.38 -17.02
CA ARG A 172 2.17 -11.23 -15.55
C ARG A 172 1.59 -9.90 -15.05
N GLY A 173 1.73 -8.81 -15.82
CA GLY A 173 1.17 -7.49 -15.51
C GLY A 173 -0.26 -7.26 -16.05
N MET A 174 -0.94 -8.32 -16.59
CA MET A 174 -2.29 -8.15 -17.09
C MET A 174 -3.29 -8.05 -15.94
N LEU A 175 -3.72 -6.82 -15.63
CA LEU A 175 -4.67 -6.53 -14.57
C LEU A 175 -6.09 -6.95 -14.93
N LEU A 176 -6.76 -7.59 -13.98
CA LEU A 176 -8.19 -7.92 -14.03
C LEU A 176 -9.05 -6.85 -13.34
N ARG A 177 -8.46 -6.08 -12.42
CA ARG A 177 -9.16 -5.02 -11.67
C ARG A 177 -8.23 -3.81 -11.51
N SER A 178 -8.78 -2.62 -11.72
CA SER A 178 -8.11 -1.33 -11.50
C SER A 178 -9.15 -0.25 -11.20
N LEU A 179 -8.73 0.88 -10.64
CA LEU A 179 -9.57 2.07 -10.52
C LEU A 179 -9.71 2.75 -11.88
N GLY A 180 -10.86 3.37 -12.11
CA GLY A 180 -11.17 4.18 -13.30
C GLY A 180 -11.77 3.41 -14.47
N ARG A 181 -11.60 2.09 -14.56
CA ARG A 181 -12.16 1.31 -15.69
C ARG A 181 -13.67 1.10 -15.58
N GLU A 182 -14.15 0.85 -14.39
CA GLU A 182 -15.56 0.56 -14.12
C GLU A 182 -16.10 1.55 -13.09
N LEU A 183 -17.34 2.00 -13.28
CA LEU A 183 -18.01 2.90 -12.33
C LEU A 183 -18.10 2.26 -10.93
N ILE A 184 -18.31 0.94 -10.86
CA ILE A 184 -18.35 0.17 -9.61
C ILE A 184 -17.16 -0.80 -9.61
N ALA A 185 -16.08 -0.41 -8.94
CA ALA A 185 -14.89 -1.24 -8.81
C ALA A 185 -15.05 -2.27 -7.69
N SER A 186 -14.57 -3.50 -7.94
CA SER A 186 -14.51 -4.56 -6.92
C SER A 186 -13.26 -4.41 -6.06
N ILE A 187 -13.41 -3.86 -4.86
CA ILE A 187 -12.33 -3.49 -3.94
C ILE A 187 -12.25 -4.50 -2.79
N ASP A 188 -11.07 -5.07 -2.58
CA ASP A 188 -10.81 -5.94 -1.43
C ASP A 188 -10.63 -5.11 -0.15
N ARG A 189 -11.11 -5.66 0.97
CA ARG A 189 -11.02 -5.04 2.31
C ARG A 189 -10.37 -5.99 3.28
N ILE A 190 -9.39 -5.49 4.01
CA ILE A 190 -8.59 -6.27 4.94
C ILE A 190 -8.59 -5.53 6.29
N THR A 191 -8.69 -6.29 7.38
CA THR A 191 -8.54 -5.74 8.73
C THR A 191 -7.80 -6.75 9.59
N LEU A 192 -6.74 -6.30 10.26
CA LEU A 192 -5.97 -7.14 11.16
C LEU A 192 -5.35 -6.29 12.30
N PRO A 193 -5.15 -6.87 13.49
CA PRO A 193 -4.44 -6.22 14.56
C PRO A 193 -2.94 -6.23 14.29
N LEU A 194 -2.29 -5.09 14.54
CA LEU A 194 -0.83 -4.97 14.58
C LEU A 194 -0.31 -5.27 15.98
N MET A 195 0.93 -5.72 16.03
CA MET A 195 1.70 -5.94 17.26
C MET A 195 2.86 -4.95 17.30
N GLU A 196 3.38 -4.72 18.48
CA GLU A 196 4.65 -4.00 18.63
C GLU A 196 5.74 -4.64 17.78
N ARG A 197 6.55 -3.82 17.12
CA ARG A 197 7.61 -4.21 16.17
C ARG A 197 7.12 -4.83 14.84
N ASP A 198 5.81 -4.88 14.60
CA ASP A 198 5.35 -5.19 13.25
C ASP A 198 5.84 -4.14 12.27
N ARG A 199 6.24 -4.59 11.08
CA ARG A 199 6.53 -3.73 9.95
C ARG A 199 5.60 -4.02 8.80
N LEU A 200 5.26 -2.97 8.07
CA LEU A 200 4.53 -3.07 6.82
C LEU A 200 5.42 -2.52 5.71
N ILE A 201 5.45 -3.21 4.58
CA ILE A 201 5.99 -2.70 3.34
C ILE A 201 4.85 -2.71 2.33
N LEU A 202 4.46 -1.53 1.88
CA LEU A 202 3.50 -1.36 0.80
C LEU A 202 4.27 -0.88 -0.42
N CYS A 203 4.17 -1.59 -1.55
CA CYS A 203 4.99 -1.27 -2.73
C CYS A 203 4.28 -1.56 -4.05
N SER A 204 4.72 -0.87 -5.11
CA SER A 204 4.40 -1.18 -6.49
C SER A 204 5.17 -2.41 -7.00
N ASP A 205 4.82 -2.87 -8.19
CA ASP A 205 5.34 -4.12 -8.76
C ASP A 205 6.81 -4.04 -9.15
N GLY A 206 7.33 -2.87 -9.51
CA GLY A 206 8.74 -2.68 -9.81
C GLY A 206 9.66 -3.09 -8.65
N LEU A 207 9.22 -2.86 -7.40
CA LEU A 207 10.02 -3.25 -6.23
C LEU A 207 10.01 -4.76 -6.01
N TYR A 208 8.85 -5.41 -5.92
CA TYR A 208 8.76 -6.85 -5.63
C TYR A 208 9.08 -7.76 -6.83
N ASN A 209 9.15 -7.20 -8.04
CA ASN A 209 9.68 -7.90 -9.21
C ASN A 209 11.22 -7.90 -9.22
N THR A 210 11.85 -6.95 -8.51
CA THR A 210 13.31 -6.79 -8.44
C THR A 210 13.91 -7.40 -7.17
N LEU A 211 13.18 -7.31 -6.03
CA LEU A 211 13.59 -7.84 -4.73
C LEU A 211 12.65 -8.96 -4.28
N ASP A 212 13.18 -10.09 -3.83
CA ASP A 212 12.35 -11.14 -3.29
C ASP A 212 11.90 -10.87 -1.84
N ASP A 213 10.96 -11.68 -1.33
CA ASP A 213 10.40 -11.51 0.03
C ASP A 213 11.48 -11.55 1.12
N LYS A 214 12.53 -12.39 0.95
CA LYS A 214 13.62 -12.48 1.95
C LYS A 214 14.48 -11.23 1.94
N GLU A 215 14.68 -10.65 0.80
CA GLU A 215 15.43 -9.40 0.64
C GLU A 215 14.62 -8.23 1.19
N LEU A 216 13.32 -8.13 0.89
CA LEU A 216 12.43 -7.14 1.49
C LEU A 216 12.48 -7.19 3.01
N GLU A 217 12.43 -8.39 3.60
CA GLU A 217 12.54 -8.59 5.04
C GLU A 217 13.92 -8.18 5.58
N SER A 218 14.99 -8.67 4.99
CA SER A 218 16.35 -8.47 5.51
C SER A 218 16.82 -7.02 5.40
N LEU A 219 16.49 -6.32 4.30
CA LEU A 219 16.88 -4.93 4.06
C LEU A 219 16.08 -3.93 4.92
N SER A 220 14.90 -4.32 5.38
CA SER A 220 14.06 -3.49 6.26
C SER A 220 14.20 -3.83 7.73
N ARG A 221 14.94 -4.89 8.09
CA ARG A 221 15.10 -5.34 9.46
C ARG A 221 16.00 -4.37 10.24
N GLU A 222 15.63 -4.09 11.50
CA GLU A 222 16.48 -3.41 12.50
C GLU A 222 16.91 -1.97 12.15
N VAL A 223 16.33 -1.37 11.10
CA VAL A 223 16.55 0.03 10.73
C VAL A 223 15.27 0.85 10.87
N ASP A 224 15.38 2.17 10.92
CA ASP A 224 14.22 3.07 10.87
C ASP A 224 13.51 2.99 9.52
N ALA A 225 12.29 3.53 9.46
CA ALA A 225 11.45 3.44 8.26
C ALA A 225 12.07 4.18 7.05
N GLU A 226 12.75 5.31 7.27
CA GLU A 226 13.35 6.09 6.20
C GLU A 226 14.55 5.38 5.60
N THR A 227 15.45 4.87 6.45
CA THR A 227 16.61 4.08 6.03
C THR A 227 16.18 2.82 5.27
N ALA A 228 15.14 2.12 5.76
CA ALA A 228 14.60 0.95 5.08
C ALA A 228 14.06 1.30 3.68
N CYS A 229 13.23 2.34 3.57
CA CYS A 229 12.66 2.80 2.30
C CYS A 229 13.74 3.12 1.28
N ARG A 230 14.74 3.91 1.67
CA ARG A 230 15.88 4.30 0.83
C ARG A 230 16.69 3.09 0.40
N THR A 231 17.03 2.19 1.33
CA THR A 231 17.82 0.99 1.03
C THR A 231 17.12 0.06 0.04
N LEU A 232 15.79 -0.10 0.17
CA LEU A 232 14.99 -0.91 -0.77
C LEU A 232 15.03 -0.32 -2.19
N ILE A 233 14.76 0.98 -2.33
CA ILE A 233 14.77 1.67 -3.63
C ILE A 233 16.18 1.66 -4.25
N ASP A 234 17.21 2.02 -3.49
CA ASP A 234 18.59 2.05 -3.99
C ASP A 234 19.06 0.66 -4.44
N THR A 235 18.70 -0.39 -3.68
CA THR A 235 19.05 -1.77 -4.06
C THR A 235 18.36 -2.19 -5.35
N ALA A 236 17.10 -1.85 -5.54
CA ALA A 236 16.35 -2.16 -6.76
C ALA A 236 16.92 -1.38 -7.97
N ASN A 237 17.22 -0.09 -7.79
CA ASN A 237 17.85 0.74 -8.83
C ASN A 237 19.22 0.19 -9.25
N ASN A 238 20.06 -0.21 -8.28
CA ASN A 238 21.38 -0.79 -8.54
C ASN A 238 21.32 -2.13 -9.30
N ARG A 239 20.18 -2.81 -9.29
CA ARG A 239 19.95 -4.04 -10.09
C ARG A 239 19.41 -3.76 -11.48
N GLY A 240 19.10 -2.53 -11.81
CA GLY A 240 18.55 -2.13 -13.09
C GLY A 240 17.08 -2.53 -13.24
N THR A 241 16.22 -1.97 -12.37
CA THR A 241 14.77 -2.19 -12.49
C THR A 241 14.23 -1.77 -13.85
N ALA A 242 13.24 -2.51 -14.34
CA ALA A 242 12.58 -2.23 -15.62
C ALA A 242 11.33 -1.33 -15.44
N ASP A 243 10.97 -0.95 -14.20
CA ASP A 243 9.76 -0.20 -13.89
C ASP A 243 10.01 0.88 -12.85
N ASN A 244 8.97 1.72 -12.62
CA ASN A 244 8.93 2.67 -11.53
C ASN A 244 9.00 1.93 -10.18
N LEU A 245 9.54 2.58 -9.18
CA LEU A 245 9.76 2.02 -7.85
C LEU A 245 9.07 2.89 -6.81
N THR A 246 8.09 2.34 -6.11
CA THR A 246 7.45 3.05 -5.01
C THR A 246 7.27 2.14 -3.81
N CYS A 247 7.65 2.63 -2.63
CA CYS A 247 7.35 1.94 -1.40
C CYS A 247 6.99 2.90 -0.26
N ALA A 248 6.20 2.36 0.67
CA ALA A 248 5.98 2.93 1.99
C ALA A 248 6.39 1.88 3.03
N VAL A 249 7.23 2.28 3.98
CA VAL A 249 7.63 1.45 5.11
C VAL A 249 7.03 2.04 6.38
N PHE A 250 6.21 1.24 7.06
CA PHE A 250 5.62 1.57 8.35
C PHE A 250 6.20 0.63 9.42
N ARG A 251 6.51 1.16 10.59
CA ARG A 251 6.95 0.41 11.76
C ARG A 251 6.14 0.81 12.98
N MET A 252 5.56 -0.18 13.68
CA MET A 252 4.91 0.03 14.97
C MET A 252 5.97 0.14 16.08
N THR A 253 6.07 1.30 16.73
CA THR A 253 7.11 1.57 17.76
C THR A 253 6.59 1.32 19.18
N SER A 254 5.32 1.60 19.43
CA SER A 254 4.68 1.36 20.72
C SER A 254 3.22 0.93 20.57
N HIS A 255 2.72 0.20 21.55
CA HIS A 255 1.31 -0.21 21.58
C HIS A 255 0.55 0.75 22.52
N THR A 256 -0.16 1.71 21.93
CA THR A 256 -1.05 2.59 22.69
C THR A 256 -2.41 1.92 22.89
N GLY A 257 -2.49 0.98 23.84
CA GLY A 257 -3.73 0.53 24.45
C GLY A 257 -4.56 -0.52 23.70
N HIS A 258 -4.87 -1.53 24.40
CA HIS A 258 -5.69 -2.73 24.33
C HIS A 258 -4.86 -4.00 24.11
N THR A 259 -4.62 -4.68 25.23
CA THR A 259 -4.23 -6.09 25.25
C THR A 259 -5.37 -6.86 24.59
N ILE A 260 -5.28 -7.09 23.28
CA ILE A 260 -6.19 -8.01 22.60
C ILE A 260 -5.82 -9.39 23.14
N ALA A 261 -6.78 -10.03 23.83
CA ALA A 261 -6.63 -11.40 24.29
C ALA A 261 -6.14 -12.27 23.13
N THR A 262 -5.01 -12.95 23.31
CA THR A 262 -4.26 -13.71 22.33
C THR A 262 -4.96 -14.98 21.81
N GLY A 263 -6.30 -15.06 21.92
CA GLY A 263 -7.13 -16.15 21.46
C GLY A 263 -7.55 -15.99 19.99
N GLY A 264 -7.02 -16.84 19.11
CA GLY A 264 -7.62 -17.06 17.79
C GLY A 264 -7.00 -16.37 16.57
N TRP A 265 -5.92 -15.59 16.69
CA TRP A 265 -5.29 -14.94 15.53
C TRP A 265 -4.52 -15.90 14.61
N ARG A 266 -3.93 -16.99 15.15
CA ARG A 266 -3.30 -18.05 14.36
C ARG A 266 -4.28 -18.69 13.39
N ASP A 267 -5.53 -18.90 13.81
CA ASP A 267 -6.58 -19.46 12.95
C ASP A 267 -7.07 -18.48 11.87
N ARG A 268 -7.01 -17.17 12.11
CA ARG A 268 -7.40 -16.17 11.10
C ARG A 268 -6.31 -15.98 10.05
N LEU A 269 -5.04 -15.93 10.41
CA LEU A 269 -3.93 -15.90 9.45
C LEU A 269 -3.85 -17.23 8.67
N SER A 270 -4.00 -18.38 9.33
CA SER A 270 -3.99 -19.65 8.63
C SER A 270 -5.14 -19.82 7.62
N ARG A 271 -6.26 -19.13 7.80
CA ARG A 271 -7.36 -19.08 6.80
C ARG A 271 -7.08 -18.13 5.63
N LEU A 272 -6.29 -17.09 5.84
CA LEU A 272 -5.82 -16.22 4.75
C LEU A 272 -4.77 -16.91 3.88
N PHE A 273 -4.00 -17.84 4.44
CA PHE A 273 -2.89 -18.54 3.78
C PHE A 273 -3.22 -20.00 3.35
N ARG A 274 -4.41 -20.52 3.69
CA ARG A 274 -4.91 -21.80 3.18
C ARG A 274 -5.97 -21.57 2.11
N ARG A 275 -5.52 -21.19 0.93
CA ARG A 275 -6.17 -21.53 -0.37
C ARG A 275 -5.24 -21.18 -1.50
#